data_d88a28132580451ee27f4b45dd4f0802
#
_entry.id   d88a28132580451ee27f4b45dd4f0802
#
_cell.length_a   1.000
_cell.length_b   1.000
_cell.length_c   1.000
_cell.angle_alpha   90.00
_cell.angle_beta   90.00
_cell.angle_gamma   90.00
#
_symmetry.space_group_name_H-M   'P 1'
#
loop_
_entity.id
_entity.type
_entity.pdbx_description
1 polymer ?
#
loop_
_entity_poly.entity_id
_entity_poly.type
_entity_poly.pdbx_seq_one_letter_code
_entity_poly.pdbx_strand_id
1 'polypeptide(L)'
;GLDSVSTFECIVDRDKHFFMEMNTRIQVEHRVTELCYSLKFSNPDNQEEFFIVESLVEAMVLLAAHAEKLPKPQRLVRQNDSVEARLNATNQALQPHAGGVIESWSDAIEGEIRDDQGISLHNPDTDVFMKYTLAGAYDSNIALLLTVGDTRMETYQHMAECIRQTRMRGLDLATNLEFHYGLVNWFIGQNINARPTTRFIVPYLTSVGELKQRSNNLDVEGAYNQLCKTALAAVEDDAKAALTQTLQLKESLLLRPLHMLLAEPHMLSGWLSINRDCYTMIEGKLCWNENPMELLADTYHFLNMDYVPGDKPPAAAMIWDHDNDILQQALAFYDELNNRISAQDWVELCSVLDNAEPPQDIDPTLWQEIRSAHLGFQAGADIIAILPSIAEATGFYDLTVNPDLTIHIPERLTDVALQEAMAKILVPPPVANSDEILTESGGMFYSRETPEHDVYVKEGDHFNAGDPLFIVEVMKMFNKVYAPFSGTIDKVLVDTDGTIVSKGQPIFKISPDEIVVQ
;
A
#
# COMPACT_ATOMS: atom_id res chain seq x y z
N GLY A 1 -14.38 29.12 -30.17
CA GLY A 1 -14.67 27.73 -29.94
C GLY A 1 -13.45 26.99 -29.47
N LEU A 2 -13.63 25.81 -28.93
CA LEU A 2 -12.55 24.90 -28.60
C LEU A 2 -12.33 23.97 -29.80
N ASP A 3 -11.12 23.96 -30.32
CA ASP A 3 -10.77 23.19 -31.53
C ASP A 3 -9.87 21.98 -31.18
N SER A 4 -10.03 21.41 -29.97
CA SER A 4 -9.24 20.30 -29.48
C SER A 4 -10.03 19.47 -28.44
N VAL A 5 -9.40 18.44 -27.88
CA VAL A 5 -9.93 17.71 -26.73
C VAL A 5 -9.84 18.56 -25.46
N SER A 6 -10.74 18.32 -24.54
CA SER A 6 -10.79 19.00 -23.25
C SER A 6 -11.39 18.08 -22.20
N THR A 7 -11.12 18.39 -20.94
CA THR A 7 -11.68 17.69 -19.80
C THR A 7 -12.64 18.58 -19.05
N PHE A 8 -13.86 18.09 -18.83
CA PHE A 8 -14.86 18.74 -17.98
C PHE A 8 -14.83 18.08 -16.62
N GLU A 9 -14.52 18.85 -15.60
CA GLU A 9 -14.54 18.38 -14.23
C GLU A 9 -15.88 18.68 -13.58
N CYS A 10 -16.49 17.66 -12.99
CA CYS A 10 -17.79 17.75 -12.36
C CYS A 10 -17.81 17.01 -11.02
N ILE A 11 -18.48 17.58 -10.04
CA ILE A 11 -18.90 16.82 -8.87
C ILE A 11 -20.21 16.13 -9.21
N VAL A 12 -20.30 14.83 -8.88
CA VAL A 12 -21.50 14.02 -9.11
C VAL A 12 -22.09 13.65 -7.75
N ASP A 13 -23.39 14.01 -7.55
CA ASP A 13 -24.19 13.58 -6.41
C ASP A 13 -25.43 12.85 -6.95
N ARG A 14 -25.43 11.53 -6.85
CA ARG A 14 -26.42 10.63 -7.42
C ARG A 14 -26.55 10.83 -8.94
N ASP A 15 -27.66 11.42 -9.38
CA ASP A 15 -27.99 11.74 -10.78
C ASP A 15 -27.71 13.20 -11.15
N LYS A 16 -27.24 14.02 -10.20
CA LYS A 16 -26.92 15.43 -10.43
C LYS A 16 -25.43 15.61 -10.70
N HIS A 17 -25.12 16.44 -11.68
CA HIS A 17 -23.77 16.80 -12.07
C HIS A 17 -23.59 18.31 -11.85
N PHE A 18 -22.56 18.67 -11.08
CA PHE A 18 -22.21 20.05 -10.80
C PHE A 18 -20.88 20.35 -11.49
N PHE A 19 -20.93 21.19 -12.50
CA PHE A 19 -19.74 21.62 -13.23
C PHE A 19 -18.81 22.39 -12.29
N MET A 20 -17.53 22.04 -12.32
CA MET A 20 -16.48 22.72 -11.56
C MET A 20 -15.64 23.58 -12.50
N GLU A 21 -14.92 22.94 -13.40
CA GLU A 21 -14.06 23.63 -14.36
C GLU A 21 -13.92 22.86 -15.67
N MET A 22 -13.32 23.51 -16.65
CA MET A 22 -12.97 22.91 -17.93
C MET A 22 -11.49 23.14 -18.21
N ASN A 23 -10.74 22.06 -18.28
CA ASN A 23 -9.36 22.07 -18.73
C ASN A 23 -9.33 22.01 -20.27
N THR A 24 -8.84 23.08 -20.91
CA THR A 24 -8.77 23.18 -22.39
C THR A 24 -7.53 22.49 -22.96
N ARG A 25 -7.14 21.39 -22.37
CA ARG A 25 -5.98 20.56 -22.74
C ARG A 25 -6.28 19.09 -22.46
N ILE A 26 -5.50 18.23 -23.04
CA ILE A 26 -5.46 16.82 -22.62
C ILE A 26 -4.90 16.73 -21.20
N GLN A 27 -5.39 15.81 -20.40
CA GLN A 27 -4.89 15.51 -19.07
C GLN A 27 -4.07 14.22 -19.06
N VAL A 28 -3.24 14.03 -18.05
CA VAL A 28 -2.31 12.89 -17.96
C VAL A 28 -3.04 11.55 -17.90
N GLU A 29 -4.20 11.51 -17.27
CA GLU A 29 -5.06 10.33 -17.10
C GLU A 29 -5.88 9.94 -18.36
N HIS A 30 -5.65 10.57 -19.51
CA HIS A 30 -6.39 10.31 -20.76
C HIS A 30 -6.28 8.84 -21.23
N ARG A 31 -5.22 8.15 -20.88
CA ARG A 31 -4.97 6.76 -21.27
C ARG A 31 -6.04 5.80 -20.78
N VAL A 32 -6.59 5.99 -19.58
CA VAL A 32 -7.73 5.18 -19.08
C VAL A 32 -8.90 5.26 -20.04
N THR A 33 -9.20 6.46 -20.55
CA THR A 33 -10.26 6.66 -21.55
C THR A 33 -9.94 5.94 -22.86
N GLU A 34 -8.72 6.04 -23.36
CA GLU A 34 -8.28 5.39 -24.61
C GLU A 34 -8.31 3.87 -24.53
N LEU A 35 -8.02 3.30 -23.35
CA LEU A 35 -8.08 1.86 -23.11
C LEU A 35 -9.51 1.31 -23.07
N CYS A 36 -10.50 2.13 -22.67
CA CYS A 36 -11.90 1.72 -22.58
C CYS A 36 -12.77 2.14 -23.76
N TYR A 37 -12.34 3.14 -24.54
CA TYR A 37 -13.12 3.72 -25.63
C TYR A 37 -12.26 3.99 -26.86
N SER A 38 -12.93 3.99 -28.04
CA SER A 38 -12.37 4.50 -29.30
C SER A 38 -13.39 5.39 -30.01
N LEU A 39 -12.93 6.13 -30.98
CA LEU A 39 -13.73 7.07 -31.77
C LEU A 39 -13.86 6.55 -33.21
N LYS A 40 -15.10 6.30 -33.66
CA LYS A 40 -15.40 5.93 -35.05
C LYS A 40 -15.84 7.18 -35.79
N PHE A 41 -15.11 7.51 -36.83
CA PHE A 41 -15.43 8.56 -37.79
C PHE A 41 -15.98 7.92 -39.07
N SER A 42 -17.24 8.19 -39.40
CA SER A 42 -17.89 7.62 -40.58
C SER A 42 -18.15 8.71 -41.61
N ASN A 43 -18.03 8.36 -42.91
CA ASN A 43 -18.45 9.24 -43.99
C ASN A 43 -19.97 9.51 -43.88
N PRO A 44 -20.43 10.78 -43.81
CA PRO A 44 -21.83 11.12 -43.71
C PRO A 44 -22.68 10.57 -44.89
N ASP A 45 -22.08 10.47 -46.06
CA ASP A 45 -22.75 10.02 -47.30
C ASP A 45 -22.69 8.50 -47.47
N ASN A 46 -21.75 7.82 -46.84
CA ASN A 46 -21.56 6.37 -46.89
C ASN A 46 -21.03 5.82 -45.58
N GLN A 47 -21.89 5.36 -44.68
CA GLN A 47 -21.50 4.87 -43.37
C GLN A 47 -20.65 3.60 -43.36
N GLU A 48 -20.51 2.90 -44.47
CA GLU A 48 -19.61 1.76 -44.62
C GLU A 48 -18.14 2.24 -44.72
N GLU A 49 -17.93 3.48 -45.12
CA GLU A 49 -16.63 4.12 -45.12
C GLU A 49 -16.36 4.78 -43.77
N PHE A 50 -15.51 4.18 -42.97
CA PHE A 50 -15.14 4.70 -41.69
C PHE A 50 -13.69 4.39 -41.32
N PHE A 51 -13.16 5.12 -40.36
CA PHE A 51 -11.92 4.80 -39.67
C PHE A 51 -12.10 4.93 -38.14
N ILE A 52 -11.24 4.24 -37.40
CA ILE A 52 -11.27 4.21 -35.96
C ILE A 52 -10.01 4.90 -35.43
N VAL A 53 -10.18 5.77 -34.45
CA VAL A 53 -9.12 6.45 -33.73
C VAL A 53 -9.15 5.96 -32.27
N GLU A 54 -8.03 5.45 -31.82
CA GLU A 54 -7.89 4.88 -30.47
C GLU A 54 -7.17 5.82 -29.52
N SER A 55 -6.40 6.78 -30.05
CA SER A 55 -5.67 7.76 -29.26
C SER A 55 -6.32 9.14 -29.30
N LEU A 56 -6.50 9.76 -28.14
CA LEU A 56 -6.98 11.16 -28.07
C LEU A 56 -5.95 12.15 -28.63
N VAL A 57 -4.66 11.82 -28.56
CA VAL A 57 -3.60 12.63 -29.20
C VAL A 57 -3.75 12.59 -30.73
N GLU A 58 -4.01 11.41 -31.31
CA GLU A 58 -4.32 11.30 -32.74
C GLU A 58 -5.58 12.10 -33.09
N ALA A 59 -6.63 12.00 -32.27
CA ALA A 59 -7.85 12.80 -32.47
C ALA A 59 -7.56 14.31 -32.46
N MET A 60 -6.67 14.79 -31.60
CA MET A 60 -6.24 16.21 -31.56
C MET A 60 -5.55 16.61 -32.86
N VAL A 61 -4.64 15.77 -33.40
CA VAL A 61 -3.95 16.02 -34.64
C VAL A 61 -4.93 16.06 -35.83
N LEU A 62 -5.88 15.13 -35.90
CA LEU A 62 -6.91 15.10 -36.92
C LEU A 62 -7.82 16.35 -36.84
N LEU A 63 -8.23 16.75 -35.64
CA LEU A 63 -9.01 17.97 -35.43
C LEU A 63 -8.24 19.21 -35.91
N ALA A 64 -6.96 19.32 -35.55
CA ALA A 64 -6.11 20.43 -35.99
C ALA A 64 -5.91 20.47 -37.50
N ALA A 65 -5.78 19.29 -38.15
CA ALA A 65 -5.55 19.20 -39.60
C ALA A 65 -6.82 19.41 -40.44
N HIS A 66 -7.96 18.97 -39.95
CA HIS A 66 -9.19 18.88 -40.74
C HIS A 66 -10.35 19.75 -40.26
N ALA A 67 -10.33 20.17 -38.99
CA ALA A 67 -11.31 21.05 -38.36
C ALA A 67 -12.77 20.62 -38.67
N GLU A 68 -13.56 21.53 -39.24
CA GLU A 68 -14.99 21.30 -39.55
C GLU A 68 -15.24 20.25 -40.64
N LYS A 69 -14.20 19.82 -41.34
CA LYS A 69 -14.32 18.75 -42.37
C LYS A 69 -14.39 17.37 -41.73
N LEU A 70 -13.95 17.24 -40.49
CA LEU A 70 -14.00 15.97 -39.79
C LEU A 70 -15.44 15.73 -39.30
N PRO A 71 -16.07 14.59 -39.64
CA PRO A 71 -17.41 14.28 -39.15
C PRO A 71 -17.41 14.08 -37.65
N LYS A 72 -18.56 14.28 -37.01
CA LYS A 72 -18.71 14.03 -35.56
C LYS A 72 -18.50 12.52 -35.28
N PRO A 73 -17.56 12.14 -34.42
CA PRO A 73 -17.30 10.74 -34.13
C PRO A 73 -18.41 10.08 -33.29
N GLN A 74 -18.57 8.80 -33.49
CA GLN A 74 -19.30 7.91 -32.63
C GLN A 74 -18.32 7.29 -31.61
N ARG A 75 -18.66 7.36 -30.31
CA ARG A 75 -17.91 6.65 -29.26
C ARG A 75 -18.22 5.15 -29.36
N LEU A 76 -17.18 4.34 -29.46
CA LEU A 76 -17.24 2.90 -29.35
C LEU A 76 -16.72 2.47 -27.98
N VAL A 77 -17.44 1.59 -27.31
CA VAL A 77 -17.00 0.97 -26.06
C VAL A 77 -16.15 -0.24 -26.38
N ARG A 78 -14.97 -0.34 -25.81
CA ARG A 78 -14.15 -1.56 -25.82
C ARG A 78 -14.67 -2.49 -24.71
N GLN A 79 -14.51 -3.79 -24.90
CA GLN A 79 -14.96 -4.78 -23.89
C GLN A 79 -13.86 -5.04 -22.86
N ASN A 80 -13.35 -3.99 -22.24
CA ASN A 80 -12.35 -4.07 -21.19
C ASN A 80 -12.50 -2.90 -20.22
N ASP A 81 -12.09 -3.15 -19.00
CA ASP A 81 -11.94 -2.15 -17.95
C ASP A 81 -10.46 -1.75 -17.81
N SER A 82 -10.21 -0.56 -17.29
CA SER A 82 -8.86 -0.08 -17.00
C SER A 82 -8.84 0.67 -15.68
N VAL A 83 -7.72 0.57 -14.97
CA VAL A 83 -7.42 1.33 -13.76
C VAL A 83 -6.02 1.95 -13.88
N GLU A 84 -5.88 3.11 -13.26
CA GLU A 84 -4.64 3.86 -13.20
C GLU A 84 -4.25 4.11 -11.75
N ALA A 85 -2.99 3.84 -11.42
CA ALA A 85 -2.35 4.26 -10.18
C ALA A 85 -1.30 5.32 -10.51
N ARG A 86 -1.50 6.53 -9.97
CA ARG A 86 -0.56 7.64 -10.13
C ARG A 86 0.52 7.55 -9.07
N LEU A 87 1.74 7.19 -9.47
CA LEU A 87 2.90 7.21 -8.59
C LEU A 87 3.36 8.63 -8.36
N ASN A 88 3.35 9.02 -7.10
CA ASN A 88 3.79 10.32 -6.64
C ASN A 88 4.92 10.18 -5.60
N ALA A 89 5.80 11.17 -5.57
CA ALA A 89 6.73 11.34 -4.45
C ALA A 89 5.97 11.87 -3.24
N THR A 90 5.65 10.98 -2.29
CA THR A 90 4.92 11.30 -1.06
C THR A 90 5.41 10.46 0.10
N ASN A 91 5.16 10.93 1.32
CA ASN A 91 5.32 10.13 2.53
C ASN A 91 4.10 9.20 2.77
N GLN A 92 4.12 8.43 3.86
CA GLN A 92 3.04 7.49 4.20
C GLN A 92 1.68 8.15 4.50
N ALA A 93 1.63 9.45 4.79
CA ALA A 93 0.39 10.22 4.95
C ALA A 93 -0.05 10.91 3.65
N LEU A 94 0.55 10.57 2.51
CA LEU A 94 0.33 11.17 1.19
C LEU A 94 0.68 12.66 1.11
N GLN A 95 1.48 13.16 2.03
CA GLN A 95 2.00 14.52 1.92
C GLN A 95 3.15 14.53 0.91
N PRO A 96 3.25 15.55 0.05
CA PRO A 96 4.32 15.63 -0.93
C PRO A 96 5.69 15.55 -0.30
N HIS A 97 6.56 14.72 -0.89
CA HIS A 97 7.97 14.63 -0.54
C HIS A 97 8.80 15.32 -1.61
N ALA A 98 9.54 16.35 -1.22
CA ALA A 98 10.38 17.10 -2.15
C ALA A 98 11.79 16.52 -2.18
N GLY A 99 12.25 16.19 -3.37
CA GLY A 99 13.58 15.62 -3.58
C GLY A 99 13.58 14.10 -3.66
N GLY A 100 14.79 13.54 -3.56
CA GLY A 100 15.01 12.11 -3.74
C GLY A 100 15.61 11.79 -5.11
N VAL A 101 16.29 10.66 -5.18
CA VAL A 101 16.92 10.16 -6.42
C VAL A 101 16.43 8.75 -6.68
N ILE A 102 15.89 8.49 -7.85
CA ILE A 102 15.60 7.14 -8.30
C ILE A 102 16.90 6.56 -8.85
N GLU A 103 17.44 5.55 -8.20
CA GLU A 103 18.69 4.87 -8.57
C GLU A 103 18.45 3.55 -9.31
N SER A 104 17.28 2.93 -9.08
CA SER A 104 16.83 1.75 -9.82
C SER A 104 15.31 1.67 -9.82
N TRP A 105 14.78 1.14 -10.90
CA TRP A 105 13.36 0.82 -11.08
C TRP A 105 13.26 -0.49 -11.86
N SER A 106 12.44 -1.44 -11.38
CA SER A 106 12.21 -2.71 -12.08
C SER A 106 11.63 -2.50 -13.47
N ASP A 107 11.88 -3.42 -14.38
CA ASP A 107 11.22 -3.43 -15.69
C ASP A 107 9.70 -3.58 -15.52
N ALA A 108 8.96 -3.12 -16.54
CA ALA A 108 7.51 -3.33 -16.58
C ALA A 108 7.21 -4.82 -16.73
N ILE A 109 6.20 -5.30 -16.01
CA ILE A 109 5.74 -6.69 -16.16
C ILE A 109 4.81 -6.83 -17.37
N GLU A 110 4.50 -8.06 -17.75
CA GLU A 110 3.52 -8.31 -18.81
C GLU A 110 2.14 -7.73 -18.45
N GLY A 111 1.55 -6.97 -19.37
CA GLY A 111 0.26 -6.31 -19.16
C GLY A 111 0.33 -4.96 -18.44
N GLU A 112 1.48 -4.56 -17.92
CA GLU A 112 1.70 -3.24 -17.33
C GLU A 112 1.94 -2.19 -18.43
N ILE A 113 1.26 -1.06 -18.32
CA ILE A 113 1.49 0.13 -19.12
C ILE A 113 2.05 1.22 -18.21
N ARG A 114 3.24 1.73 -18.52
CA ARG A 114 3.82 2.91 -17.87
C ARG A 114 3.68 4.11 -18.80
N ASP A 115 3.10 5.17 -18.28
CA ASP A 115 2.89 6.39 -19.04
C ASP A 115 3.30 7.61 -18.22
N ASP A 116 3.44 8.75 -18.90
CA ASP A 116 3.83 10.04 -18.33
C ASP A 116 5.07 9.99 -17.39
N GLN A 117 5.92 8.99 -17.59
CA GLN A 117 7.21 8.95 -16.90
C GLN A 117 8.16 9.91 -17.60
N GLY A 118 8.48 11.03 -16.96
CA GLY A 118 9.50 11.97 -17.47
C GLY A 118 10.93 11.42 -17.41
N ILE A 119 11.08 10.12 -17.22
CA ILE A 119 12.33 9.44 -16.91
C ILE A 119 12.71 8.54 -18.06
N SER A 120 13.86 8.80 -18.68
CA SER A 120 14.52 7.80 -19.50
C SER A 120 15.18 6.77 -18.59
N LEU A 121 14.61 5.55 -18.51
CA LEU A 121 15.09 4.52 -17.60
C LEU A 121 16.47 4.00 -17.95
N HIS A 122 16.81 3.94 -19.26
CA HIS A 122 18.10 3.45 -19.73
C HIS A 122 18.72 4.38 -20.76
N ASN A 123 20.04 4.46 -20.73
CA ASN A 123 20.80 5.09 -21.80
C ASN A 123 20.70 4.19 -23.05
N PRO A 124 20.22 4.70 -24.21
CA PRO A 124 19.99 3.90 -25.40
C PRO A 124 21.26 3.27 -25.99
N ASP A 125 22.44 3.84 -25.69
CA ASP A 125 23.72 3.37 -26.23
C ASP A 125 24.40 2.32 -25.33
N THR A 126 24.14 2.38 -24.03
CA THR A 126 24.86 1.56 -23.03
C THR A 126 23.96 0.63 -22.22
N ASP A 127 22.65 0.79 -22.34
CA ASP A 127 21.63 0.09 -21.54
C ASP A 127 21.81 0.25 -20.01
N VAL A 128 22.51 1.29 -19.60
CA VAL A 128 22.73 1.60 -18.20
C VAL A 128 21.59 2.45 -17.68
N PHE A 129 21.01 2.06 -16.54
CA PHE A 129 19.98 2.84 -15.85
C PHE A 129 20.49 4.24 -15.53
N MET A 130 19.72 5.26 -15.92
CA MET A 130 20.06 6.65 -15.63
C MET A 130 19.38 7.08 -14.33
N LYS A 131 20.17 7.46 -13.33
CA LYS A 131 19.66 8.03 -12.09
C LYS A 131 18.85 9.28 -12.37
N TYR A 132 17.69 9.37 -11.72
CA TYR A 132 16.79 10.50 -11.89
C TYR A 132 16.57 11.22 -10.57
N THR A 133 16.85 12.52 -10.54
CA THR A 133 16.57 13.38 -9.38
C THR A 133 15.18 13.94 -9.50
N LEU A 134 14.34 13.64 -8.52
CA LEU A 134 12.95 14.13 -8.46
C LEU A 134 12.94 15.66 -8.28
N ALA A 135 12.16 16.32 -9.13
CA ALA A 135 11.99 17.78 -9.07
C ALA A 135 11.04 18.14 -7.93
N GLY A 136 11.58 18.70 -6.85
CA GLY A 136 10.80 19.05 -5.65
C GLY A 136 9.86 20.25 -5.77
N ALA A 137 9.84 20.98 -6.91
CA ALA A 137 9.18 22.28 -6.95
C ALA A 137 7.86 22.34 -7.74
N TYR A 138 7.55 21.38 -8.62
CA TYR A 138 6.43 21.53 -9.56
C TYR A 138 5.35 20.45 -9.45
N ASP A 139 5.70 19.19 -9.56
CA ASP A 139 4.78 18.06 -9.53
C ASP A 139 5.45 16.87 -8.84
N SER A 140 4.68 16.18 -7.99
CA SER A 140 5.12 14.94 -7.34
C SER A 140 5.02 13.74 -8.26
N ASN A 141 4.45 13.88 -9.46
CA ASN A 141 4.23 12.78 -10.39
C ASN A 141 5.54 12.14 -10.82
N ILE A 142 5.64 10.83 -10.61
CA ILE A 142 6.75 10.00 -11.07
C ILE A 142 6.34 9.29 -12.35
N ALA A 143 5.19 8.63 -12.35
CA ALA A 143 4.62 7.93 -13.49
C ALA A 143 3.15 7.54 -13.23
N LEU A 144 2.48 7.13 -14.31
CA LEU A 144 1.20 6.47 -14.28
C LEU A 144 1.41 4.97 -14.54
N LEU A 145 0.90 4.12 -13.65
CA LEU A 145 0.80 2.68 -13.87
C LEU A 145 -0.64 2.37 -14.28
N LEU A 146 -0.81 1.71 -15.44
CA LEU A 146 -2.12 1.34 -15.94
C LEU A 146 -2.17 -0.17 -16.18
N THR A 147 -3.32 -0.75 -15.91
CA THR A 147 -3.63 -2.14 -16.25
C THR A 147 -5.01 -2.25 -16.87
N VAL A 148 -5.21 -3.34 -17.59
CA VAL A 148 -6.44 -3.66 -18.32
C VAL A 148 -6.88 -5.07 -17.96
N GLY A 149 -8.17 -5.33 -17.94
CA GLY A 149 -8.76 -6.65 -17.77
C GLY A 149 -10.14 -6.74 -18.41
N ASP A 150 -10.63 -7.93 -18.64
CA ASP A 150 -11.97 -8.18 -19.20
C ASP A 150 -13.06 -7.83 -18.19
N THR A 151 -12.72 -7.83 -16.92
CA THR A 151 -13.60 -7.45 -15.81
C THR A 151 -12.91 -6.46 -14.87
N ARG A 152 -13.72 -5.71 -14.13
CA ARG A 152 -13.21 -4.78 -13.13
C ARG A 152 -12.36 -5.48 -12.05
N MET A 153 -12.75 -6.69 -11.62
CA MET A 153 -11.97 -7.47 -10.65
C MET A 153 -10.59 -7.83 -11.22
N GLU A 154 -10.56 -8.37 -12.41
CA GLU A 154 -9.32 -8.75 -13.10
C GLU A 154 -8.39 -7.55 -13.28
N THR A 155 -8.93 -6.40 -13.68
CA THR A 155 -8.16 -5.15 -13.83
C THR A 155 -7.46 -4.74 -12.53
N TYR A 156 -8.16 -4.86 -11.39
CA TYR A 156 -7.58 -4.55 -10.06
C TYR A 156 -6.59 -5.62 -9.61
N GLN A 157 -6.83 -6.89 -9.91
CA GLN A 157 -5.86 -7.97 -9.64
C GLN A 157 -4.58 -7.76 -10.44
N HIS A 158 -4.68 -7.40 -11.72
CA HIS A 158 -3.52 -7.02 -12.54
C HIS A 158 -2.78 -5.81 -11.95
N MET A 159 -3.52 -4.80 -11.42
CA MET A 159 -2.89 -3.65 -10.78
C MET A 159 -2.18 -4.05 -9.47
N ALA A 160 -2.79 -4.89 -8.65
CA ALA A 160 -2.16 -5.40 -7.44
C ALA A 160 -0.86 -6.15 -7.78
N GLU A 161 -0.87 -6.99 -8.83
CA GLU A 161 0.30 -7.72 -9.30
C GLU A 161 1.38 -6.78 -9.86
N CYS A 162 0.98 -5.78 -10.65
CA CYS A 162 1.88 -4.76 -11.17
C CYS A 162 2.61 -4.04 -10.02
N ILE A 163 1.87 -3.56 -9.01
CA ILE A 163 2.45 -2.86 -7.86
C ILE A 163 3.32 -3.81 -7.04
N ARG A 164 2.88 -5.05 -6.80
CA ARG A 164 3.62 -6.07 -6.05
C ARG A 164 5.02 -6.30 -6.63
N GLN A 165 5.14 -6.35 -7.94
CA GLN A 165 6.42 -6.58 -8.63
C GLN A 165 7.22 -5.29 -8.88
N THR A 166 6.60 -4.12 -8.76
CA THR A 166 7.29 -2.84 -8.93
C THR A 166 8.28 -2.61 -7.78
N ARG A 167 9.54 -2.47 -8.12
CA ARG A 167 10.62 -2.16 -7.18
C ARG A 167 11.30 -0.88 -7.59
N MET A 168 11.17 0.14 -6.75
CA MET A 168 11.83 1.42 -6.94
C MET A 168 12.74 1.69 -5.74
N ARG A 169 13.99 2.01 -5.99
CA ARG A 169 14.99 2.27 -4.96
C ARG A 169 15.77 3.53 -5.26
N GLY A 170 16.16 4.22 -4.23
CA GLY A 170 16.98 5.41 -4.35
C GLY A 170 17.26 6.09 -3.02
N LEU A 171 18.11 7.10 -3.09
CA LEU A 171 18.44 7.90 -1.92
C LEU A 171 17.33 8.89 -1.63
N ASP A 172 16.85 8.92 -0.39
CA ASP A 172 15.82 9.85 0.06
C ASP A 172 14.53 9.77 -0.79
N LEU A 173 14.21 8.58 -1.27
CA LEU A 173 13.05 8.30 -2.09
C LEU A 173 11.88 7.87 -1.22
N ALA A 174 10.79 8.63 -1.28
CA ALA A 174 9.51 8.27 -0.69
C ALA A 174 8.43 8.32 -1.79
N THR A 175 7.61 7.28 -1.88
CA THR A 175 6.55 7.16 -2.89
C THR A 175 5.26 6.67 -2.25
N ASN A 176 4.14 6.82 -2.97
CA ASN A 176 2.84 6.26 -2.57
C ASN A 176 2.60 4.84 -3.10
N LEU A 177 3.65 4.10 -3.45
CA LEU A 177 3.52 2.75 -4.02
C LEU A 177 2.81 1.80 -3.06
N GLU A 178 3.27 1.74 -1.80
CA GLU A 178 2.70 0.90 -0.74
C GLU A 178 1.26 1.31 -0.40
N PHE A 179 0.96 2.61 -0.43
CA PHE A 179 -0.41 3.12 -0.29
C PHE A 179 -1.32 2.57 -1.39
N HIS A 180 -0.90 2.64 -2.65
CA HIS A 180 -1.67 2.08 -3.75
C HIS A 180 -1.86 0.57 -3.61
N TYR A 181 -0.82 -0.15 -3.17
CA TYR A 181 -0.93 -1.59 -2.94
C TYR A 181 -1.96 -1.92 -1.87
N GLY A 182 -1.90 -1.23 -0.73
CA GLY A 182 -2.89 -1.36 0.34
C GLY A 182 -4.31 -1.03 -0.12
N LEU A 183 -4.48 0.09 -0.82
CA LEU A 183 -5.78 0.56 -1.28
C LEU A 183 -6.40 -0.36 -2.35
N VAL A 184 -5.62 -0.80 -3.33
CA VAL A 184 -6.08 -1.73 -4.38
C VAL A 184 -6.55 -3.04 -3.75
N ASN A 185 -5.77 -3.60 -2.81
CA ASN A 185 -6.15 -4.81 -2.09
C ASN A 185 -7.36 -4.59 -1.16
N TRP A 186 -7.53 -3.39 -0.58
CA TRP A 186 -8.76 -3.05 0.15
C TRP A 186 -9.99 -3.13 -0.76
N PHE A 187 -9.91 -2.57 -1.98
CA PHE A 187 -11.00 -2.68 -2.95
C PHE A 187 -11.25 -4.13 -3.39
N ILE A 188 -10.21 -4.93 -3.60
CA ILE A 188 -10.32 -6.37 -3.91
C ILE A 188 -11.08 -7.09 -2.78
N GLY A 189 -10.70 -6.86 -1.53
CA GLY A 189 -11.37 -7.42 -0.35
C GLY A 189 -12.82 -6.97 -0.17
N GLN A 190 -13.25 -5.86 -0.81
CA GLN A 190 -14.63 -5.39 -0.90
C GLN A 190 -15.34 -5.83 -2.20
N ASN A 191 -14.81 -6.83 -2.91
CA ASN A 191 -15.30 -7.31 -4.21
C ASN A 191 -15.42 -6.21 -5.27
N ILE A 192 -14.59 -5.16 -5.20
CA ILE A 192 -14.51 -4.03 -6.13
C ILE A 192 -15.82 -3.22 -6.26
N ASN A 193 -16.85 -3.55 -5.53
CA ASN A 193 -18.17 -2.96 -5.63
C ASN A 193 -18.35 -1.76 -4.71
N ALA A 194 -17.44 -0.78 -4.80
CA ALA A 194 -17.50 0.43 -4.00
C ALA A 194 -17.57 1.69 -4.86
N ARG A 195 -18.25 2.71 -4.35
CA ARG A 195 -18.29 4.06 -4.92
C ARG A 195 -17.67 5.04 -3.94
N PRO A 196 -16.34 5.18 -3.95
CA PRO A 196 -15.65 6.11 -3.06
C PRO A 196 -16.06 7.56 -3.39
N THR A 197 -16.09 8.38 -2.37
CA THR A 197 -16.26 9.82 -2.47
C THR A 197 -14.94 10.52 -2.14
N THR A 198 -14.87 11.83 -2.40
CA THR A 198 -13.70 12.66 -2.00
C THR A 198 -13.42 12.64 -0.49
N ARG A 199 -14.39 12.21 0.33
CA ARG A 199 -14.24 12.10 1.80
C ARG A 199 -13.66 10.76 2.27
N PHE A 200 -13.39 9.82 1.38
CA PHE A 200 -12.98 8.46 1.75
C PHE A 200 -11.51 8.37 2.19
N ILE A 201 -10.61 9.06 1.49
CA ILE A 201 -9.15 8.89 1.68
C ILE A 201 -8.69 9.24 3.09
N VAL A 202 -9.16 10.35 3.66
CA VAL A 202 -8.73 10.75 5.01
C VAL A 202 -9.14 9.75 6.08
N PRO A 203 -10.40 9.28 6.17
CA PRO A 203 -10.79 8.18 7.04
C PRO A 203 -10.01 6.88 6.82
N TYR A 204 -9.73 6.52 5.57
CA TYR A 204 -8.90 5.35 5.27
C TYR A 204 -7.48 5.50 5.84
N LEU A 205 -6.80 6.62 5.59
CA LEU A 205 -5.49 6.91 6.15
C LEU A 205 -5.50 6.95 7.68
N THR A 206 -6.58 7.49 8.28
CA THR A 206 -6.75 7.48 9.73
C THR A 206 -6.78 6.05 10.27
N SER A 207 -7.53 5.16 9.62
CA SER A 207 -7.59 3.75 9.98
C SER A 207 -6.22 3.05 9.82
N VAL A 208 -5.48 3.35 8.75
CA VAL A 208 -4.10 2.86 8.55
C VAL A 208 -3.15 3.39 9.62
N GLY A 209 -3.30 4.64 10.04
CA GLY A 209 -2.55 5.23 11.16
C GLY A 209 -2.81 4.52 12.49
N GLU A 210 -4.07 4.13 12.77
CA GLU A 210 -4.42 3.32 13.94
C GLU A 210 -3.76 1.93 13.90
N LEU A 211 -3.71 1.28 12.71
CA LEU A 211 -2.96 0.02 12.54
C LEU A 211 -1.48 0.23 12.89
N LYS A 212 -0.82 1.27 12.36
CA LYS A 212 0.58 1.57 12.67
C LYS A 212 0.81 1.85 14.15
N GLN A 213 -0.04 2.66 14.77
CA GLN A 213 0.05 2.96 16.20
C GLN A 213 -0.03 1.69 17.04
N ARG A 214 -0.92 0.76 16.68
CA ARG A 214 -1.06 -0.51 17.39
C ARG A 214 0.13 -1.42 17.16
N SER A 215 0.64 -1.50 15.92
CA SER A 215 1.80 -2.32 15.54
C SER A 215 3.07 -1.90 16.28
N ASN A 216 3.31 -0.60 16.45
CA ASN A 216 4.50 -0.07 17.14
C ASN A 216 4.64 -0.51 18.61
N ASN A 217 3.56 -0.96 19.24
CA ASN A 217 3.53 -1.37 20.64
C ASN A 217 3.53 -2.91 20.83
N LEU A 218 3.77 -3.68 19.79
CA LEU A 218 3.75 -5.15 19.83
C LEU A 218 5.15 -5.73 20.03
N ASP A 219 5.24 -6.64 21.00
CA ASP A 219 6.40 -7.51 21.20
C ASP A 219 6.12 -8.86 20.54
N VAL A 220 6.44 -8.95 19.25
CA VAL A 220 6.18 -10.14 18.40
C VAL A 220 7.03 -11.31 18.84
N GLU A 221 8.32 -11.09 19.15
CA GLU A 221 9.23 -12.10 19.64
C GLU A 221 8.78 -12.64 21.01
N GLY A 222 8.37 -11.75 21.91
CA GLY A 222 7.82 -12.14 23.20
C GLY A 222 6.55 -12.97 23.07
N ALA A 223 5.65 -12.61 22.15
CA ALA A 223 4.45 -13.37 21.85
C ALA A 223 4.79 -14.75 21.28
N TYR A 224 5.72 -14.85 20.32
CA TYR A 224 6.18 -16.11 19.77
C TYR A 224 6.80 -17.01 20.85
N ASN A 225 7.69 -16.46 21.66
CA ASN A 225 8.29 -17.19 22.78
C ASN A 225 7.24 -17.72 23.78
N GLN A 226 6.16 -16.99 23.99
CA GLN A 226 5.07 -17.44 24.85
C GLN A 226 4.27 -18.58 24.21
N LEU A 227 3.99 -18.51 22.89
CA LEU A 227 3.38 -19.62 22.14
C LEU A 227 4.25 -20.87 22.18
N CYS A 228 5.57 -20.75 21.97
CA CYS A 228 6.50 -21.85 22.07
C CYS A 228 6.46 -22.53 23.45
N LYS A 229 6.45 -21.75 24.54
CA LYS A 229 6.34 -22.30 25.90
C LYS A 229 5.03 -23.06 26.10
N THR A 230 3.92 -22.52 25.58
CA THR A 230 2.60 -23.15 25.70
C THR A 230 2.57 -24.46 24.91
N ALA A 231 3.07 -24.48 23.67
CA ALA A 231 3.16 -25.69 22.86
C ALA A 231 4.02 -26.78 23.51
N LEU A 232 5.19 -26.41 24.06
CA LEU A 232 6.09 -27.35 24.76
C LEU A 232 5.51 -27.88 26.08
N ALA A 233 4.63 -27.13 26.72
CA ALA A 233 3.95 -27.58 27.93
C ALA A 233 2.82 -28.59 27.65
N ALA A 234 2.31 -28.61 26.41
CA ALA A 234 1.21 -29.48 26.00
C ALA A 234 1.67 -30.87 25.50
N VAL A 235 2.97 -31.10 25.30
CA VAL A 235 3.51 -32.37 24.79
C VAL A 235 4.26 -33.13 25.86
N GLU A 236 4.34 -34.45 25.70
CA GLU A 236 5.11 -35.36 26.55
C GLU A 236 6.62 -35.08 26.46
N ASP A 237 7.39 -35.47 27.48
CA ASP A 237 8.81 -35.10 27.60
C ASP A 237 9.69 -35.67 26.45
N ASP A 238 9.35 -36.79 25.88
CA ASP A 238 10.06 -37.39 24.74
C ASP A 238 9.87 -36.62 23.42
N ALA A 239 8.74 -35.93 23.26
CA ALA A 239 8.45 -35.08 22.08
C ALA A 239 9.02 -33.67 22.18
N LYS A 240 9.35 -33.20 23.38
CA LYS A 240 9.79 -31.79 23.62
C LYS A 240 11.02 -31.39 22.82
N ALA A 241 12.00 -32.29 22.70
CA ALA A 241 13.23 -32.01 21.97
C ALA A 241 12.97 -31.80 20.48
N ALA A 242 12.16 -32.67 19.86
CA ALA A 242 11.79 -32.55 18.45
C ALA A 242 10.94 -31.30 18.18
N LEU A 243 9.96 -31.02 19.04
CA LEU A 243 9.13 -29.81 18.92
C LEU A 243 9.95 -28.52 19.10
N THR A 244 10.90 -28.49 20.04
CA THR A 244 11.81 -27.34 20.22
C THR A 244 12.60 -27.08 18.95
N GLN A 245 13.16 -28.11 18.32
CA GLN A 245 13.89 -27.97 17.07
C GLN A 245 12.98 -27.48 15.94
N THR A 246 11.77 -28.01 15.81
CA THR A 246 10.79 -27.57 14.82
C THR A 246 10.44 -26.09 14.96
N LEU A 247 10.17 -25.62 16.18
CA LEU A 247 9.85 -24.22 16.46
C LEU A 247 11.04 -23.30 16.13
N GLN A 248 12.26 -23.70 16.46
CA GLN A 248 13.46 -22.94 16.11
C GLN A 248 13.69 -22.85 14.59
N LEU A 249 13.48 -23.94 13.87
CA LEU A 249 13.61 -23.97 12.41
C LEU A 249 12.57 -23.08 11.70
N LYS A 250 11.38 -22.93 12.29
CA LYS A 250 10.27 -22.16 11.73
C LYS A 250 10.23 -20.71 12.19
N GLU A 251 11.07 -20.28 13.11
CA GLU A 251 11.03 -18.94 13.68
C GLU A 251 11.14 -17.87 12.59
N SER A 252 12.15 -17.96 11.71
CA SER A 252 12.34 -16.99 10.64
C SER A 252 11.20 -17.02 9.62
N LEU A 253 10.72 -18.21 9.27
CA LEU A 253 9.59 -18.41 8.38
C LEU A 253 8.33 -17.68 8.87
N LEU A 254 8.03 -17.74 10.15
CA LEU A 254 6.84 -17.16 10.75
C LEU A 254 7.00 -15.66 11.05
N LEU A 255 8.14 -15.25 11.61
CA LEU A 255 8.30 -13.88 12.10
C LEU A 255 8.67 -12.87 11.03
N ARG A 256 9.42 -13.26 9.98
CA ARG A 256 9.87 -12.32 8.94
C ARG A 256 8.71 -11.64 8.21
N PRO A 257 7.70 -12.34 7.66
CA PRO A 257 6.57 -11.70 7.00
C PRO A 257 5.76 -10.84 7.97
N LEU A 258 5.63 -11.23 9.23
CA LEU A 258 4.96 -10.42 10.26
C LEU A 258 5.69 -9.10 10.49
N HIS A 259 7.01 -9.12 10.65
CA HIS A 259 7.80 -7.90 10.81
C HIS A 259 7.67 -6.95 9.63
N MET A 260 7.64 -7.48 8.39
CA MET A 260 7.46 -6.67 7.19
C MET A 260 6.08 -6.02 7.15
N LEU A 261 5.01 -6.77 7.43
CA LEU A 261 3.65 -6.22 7.47
C LEU A 261 3.46 -5.18 8.58
N LEU A 262 4.01 -5.44 9.77
CA LEU A 262 3.89 -4.53 10.91
C LEU A 262 4.72 -3.25 10.73
N ALA A 263 5.82 -3.31 9.99
CA ALA A 263 6.63 -2.14 9.66
C ALA A 263 5.95 -1.23 8.62
N GLU A 264 5.15 -1.81 7.69
CA GLU A 264 4.53 -1.09 6.57
C GLU A 264 3.00 -1.13 6.68
N PRO A 265 2.38 -0.11 7.29
CA PRO A 265 0.96 -0.13 7.64
C PRO A 265 0.03 -0.16 6.43
N HIS A 266 0.45 0.37 5.27
CA HIS A 266 -0.34 0.28 4.04
C HIS A 266 -0.38 -1.16 3.51
N MET A 267 0.73 -1.88 3.55
CA MET A 267 0.77 -3.29 3.19
C MET A 267 -0.05 -4.13 4.18
N LEU A 268 0.05 -3.84 5.48
CA LEU A 268 -0.77 -4.48 6.50
C LEU A 268 -2.27 -4.29 6.22
N SER A 269 -2.70 -3.07 5.87
CA SER A 269 -4.10 -2.79 5.54
C SER A 269 -4.59 -3.61 4.34
N GLY A 270 -3.76 -3.74 3.31
CA GLY A 270 -4.05 -4.55 2.12
C GLY A 270 -4.16 -6.03 2.46
N TRP A 271 -3.19 -6.57 3.20
CA TRP A 271 -3.19 -7.97 3.64
C TRP A 271 -4.43 -8.32 4.47
N LEU A 272 -4.77 -7.48 5.45
CA LEU A 272 -5.96 -7.66 6.29
C LEU A 272 -7.24 -7.65 5.46
N SER A 273 -7.29 -6.86 4.39
CA SER A 273 -8.49 -6.72 3.56
C SER A 273 -8.78 -7.96 2.73
N ILE A 274 -7.76 -8.56 2.11
CA ILE A 274 -7.93 -9.74 1.25
C ILE A 274 -8.03 -11.05 2.04
N ASN A 275 -7.50 -11.10 3.26
CA ASN A 275 -7.47 -12.29 4.11
C ASN A 275 -8.55 -12.27 5.21
N ARG A 276 -9.55 -11.41 5.09
CA ARG A 276 -10.60 -11.26 6.10
C ARG A 276 -11.36 -12.54 6.38
N ASP A 277 -11.61 -13.35 5.36
CA ASP A 277 -12.43 -14.55 5.43
C ASP A 277 -11.62 -15.83 5.77
N CYS A 278 -10.28 -15.72 5.86
CA CYS A 278 -9.39 -16.84 6.20
C CYS A 278 -9.52 -17.28 7.67
N TYR A 279 -10.21 -16.53 8.50
CA TYR A 279 -10.43 -16.81 9.92
C TYR A 279 -11.79 -16.34 10.42
N THR A 280 -12.17 -16.85 11.58
CA THR A 280 -13.39 -16.41 12.29
C THR A 280 -13.04 -16.20 13.77
N MET A 281 -13.59 -15.14 14.37
CA MET A 281 -13.48 -14.92 15.82
C MET A 281 -14.68 -15.55 16.53
N ILE A 282 -14.45 -16.59 17.34
CA ILE A 282 -15.48 -17.28 18.13
C ILE A 282 -15.14 -17.10 19.61
N GLU A 283 -16.01 -16.43 20.37
CA GLU A 283 -15.82 -16.15 21.81
C GLU A 283 -14.45 -15.55 22.15
N GLY A 284 -13.92 -14.69 21.27
CA GLY A 284 -12.61 -14.04 21.45
C GLY A 284 -11.41 -14.95 21.11
N LYS A 285 -11.64 -16.13 20.55
CA LYS A 285 -10.61 -17.02 20.01
C LYS A 285 -10.62 -16.97 18.49
N LEU A 286 -9.45 -16.93 17.92
CA LEU A 286 -9.27 -17.04 16.47
C LEU A 286 -9.36 -18.51 16.06
N CYS A 287 -10.21 -18.78 15.07
CA CYS A 287 -10.35 -20.07 14.41
C CYS A 287 -10.01 -19.89 12.94
N TRP A 288 -9.08 -20.66 12.44
CA TRP A 288 -8.71 -20.66 11.03
C TRP A 288 -9.78 -21.37 10.19
N ASN A 289 -10.26 -20.70 9.15
CA ASN A 289 -11.14 -21.28 8.12
C ASN A 289 -10.33 -21.91 6.99
N GLU A 290 -9.06 -21.50 6.86
CA GLU A 290 -8.11 -21.95 5.86
C GLU A 290 -6.82 -22.42 6.54
N ASN A 291 -6.01 -23.21 5.82
CA ASN A 291 -4.74 -23.70 6.34
C ASN A 291 -3.76 -22.55 6.60
N PRO A 292 -3.32 -22.30 7.85
CA PRO A 292 -2.35 -21.23 8.14
C PRO A 292 -1.04 -21.33 7.34
N MET A 293 -0.63 -22.51 6.89
CA MET A 293 0.58 -22.67 6.06
C MET A 293 0.34 -22.22 4.61
N GLU A 294 -0.86 -22.39 4.07
CA GLU A 294 -1.26 -21.83 2.77
C GLU A 294 -1.37 -20.32 2.86
N LEU A 295 -2.04 -19.80 3.89
CA LEU A 295 -2.11 -18.36 4.17
C LEU A 295 -0.71 -17.73 4.32
N LEU A 296 0.24 -18.48 4.91
CA LEU A 296 1.63 -18.02 5.01
C LEU A 296 2.31 -17.98 3.64
N ALA A 297 2.07 -18.98 2.75
CA ALA A 297 2.57 -18.97 1.39
C ALA A 297 2.04 -17.77 0.59
N ASP A 298 0.74 -17.53 0.69
CA ASP A 298 0.10 -16.36 0.07
C ASP A 298 0.65 -15.04 0.64
N THR A 299 1.00 -15.03 1.94
CA THR A 299 1.66 -13.87 2.57
C THR A 299 3.06 -13.64 2.00
N TYR A 300 3.84 -14.70 1.78
CA TYR A 300 5.14 -14.62 1.12
C TYR A 300 5.01 -14.08 -0.31
N HIS A 301 4.01 -14.55 -1.05
CA HIS A 301 3.69 -14.03 -2.38
C HIS A 301 3.28 -12.56 -2.32
N PHE A 302 2.35 -12.20 -1.44
CA PHE A 302 1.89 -10.83 -1.24
C PHE A 302 3.04 -9.85 -0.97
N LEU A 303 4.04 -10.27 -0.19
CA LEU A 303 5.23 -9.50 0.15
C LEU A 303 6.34 -9.56 -0.91
N ASN A 304 6.11 -10.27 -2.04
CA ASN A 304 7.12 -10.53 -3.06
C ASN A 304 8.41 -11.16 -2.49
N MET A 305 8.23 -12.12 -1.59
CA MET A 305 9.28 -12.88 -0.92
C MET A 305 9.35 -14.33 -1.41
N ASP A 306 8.40 -14.75 -2.23
CA ASP A 306 8.37 -16.09 -2.84
C ASP A 306 9.53 -16.24 -3.82
N TYR A 307 10.13 -17.44 -3.78
CA TYR A 307 11.25 -17.80 -4.64
C TYR A 307 10.76 -18.75 -5.73
N VAL A 308 11.01 -18.35 -6.98
CA VAL A 308 10.76 -19.22 -8.14
C VAL A 308 12.06 -19.98 -8.46
N PRO A 309 12.06 -21.33 -8.45
CA PRO A 309 13.24 -22.10 -8.82
C PRO A 309 13.75 -21.72 -10.22
N GLY A 310 15.02 -21.31 -10.31
CA GLY A 310 15.65 -20.86 -11.56
C GLY A 310 15.99 -19.38 -11.60
N ASP A 311 15.36 -18.56 -10.79
CA ASP A 311 15.75 -17.16 -10.61
C ASP A 311 17.05 -17.08 -9.81
N LYS A 312 17.89 -16.08 -10.11
CA LYS A 312 19.05 -15.81 -9.28
C LYS A 312 18.57 -15.26 -7.94
N PRO A 313 18.78 -16.00 -6.85
CA PRO A 313 18.37 -15.51 -5.56
C PRO A 313 19.12 -14.22 -5.22
N PRO A 314 18.49 -13.25 -4.53
CA PRO A 314 19.20 -12.10 -3.99
C PRO A 314 20.30 -12.56 -3.01
N ALA A 315 21.28 -11.68 -2.70
CA ALA A 315 22.41 -12.03 -1.83
C ALA A 315 22.03 -12.56 -0.43
N ALA A 316 20.79 -12.44 -0.01
CA ALA A 316 20.21 -13.00 1.22
C ALA A 316 19.55 -14.39 1.04
N ALA A 317 19.67 -15.01 -0.13
CA ALA A 317 18.94 -16.21 -0.54
C ALA A 317 19.14 -17.43 0.38
N MET A 318 20.32 -17.58 0.98
CA MET A 318 20.56 -18.75 1.86
C MET A 318 19.56 -18.83 3.04
N ILE A 319 19.09 -17.69 3.53
CA ILE A 319 18.09 -17.63 4.59
C ILE A 319 16.68 -17.86 4.04
N TRP A 320 16.42 -17.38 2.82
CA TRP A 320 15.12 -17.53 2.16
C TRP A 320 14.92 -18.94 1.58
N ASP A 321 15.97 -19.57 1.09
CA ASP A 321 15.91 -20.96 0.62
C ASP A 321 15.42 -21.89 1.73
N HIS A 322 15.92 -21.75 2.95
CA HIS A 322 15.48 -22.55 4.08
C HIS A 322 13.99 -22.36 4.40
N ASP A 323 13.52 -21.10 4.45
CA ASP A 323 12.12 -20.79 4.73
C ASP A 323 11.21 -21.30 3.59
N ASN A 324 11.64 -21.12 2.34
CA ASN A 324 10.92 -21.62 1.18
C ASN A 324 10.84 -23.15 1.17
N ASP A 325 11.92 -23.85 1.50
CA ASP A 325 11.93 -25.33 1.56
C ASP A 325 10.92 -25.86 2.58
N ILE A 326 10.85 -25.27 3.78
CA ILE A 326 9.87 -25.67 4.80
C ILE A 326 8.44 -25.42 4.29
N LEU A 327 8.21 -24.26 3.67
CA LEU A 327 6.90 -23.89 3.16
C LEU A 327 6.45 -24.83 2.04
N GLN A 328 7.32 -25.14 1.07
CA GLN A 328 7.02 -26.08 -0.01
C GLN A 328 6.76 -27.50 0.50
N GLN A 329 7.50 -27.95 1.52
CA GLN A 329 7.23 -29.23 2.16
C GLN A 329 5.86 -29.26 2.85
N ALA A 330 5.46 -28.17 3.52
CA ALA A 330 4.15 -28.06 4.14
C ALA A 330 3.03 -28.09 3.10
N LEU A 331 3.15 -27.31 2.02
CA LEU A 331 2.15 -27.28 0.94
C LEU A 331 2.00 -28.66 0.29
N ALA A 332 3.11 -29.30 -0.09
CA ALA A 332 3.09 -30.64 -0.68
C ALA A 332 2.48 -31.70 0.26
N PHE A 333 2.75 -31.59 1.56
CA PHE A 333 2.15 -32.44 2.57
C PHE A 333 0.61 -32.29 2.62
N TYR A 334 0.10 -31.07 2.65
CA TYR A 334 -1.33 -30.85 2.72
C TYR A 334 -2.05 -31.18 1.40
N ASP A 335 -1.42 -30.96 0.25
CA ASP A 335 -1.95 -31.39 -1.05
C ASP A 335 -2.11 -32.90 -1.11
N GLU A 336 -1.09 -33.65 -0.67
CA GLU A 336 -1.16 -35.13 -0.61
C GLU A 336 -2.22 -35.60 0.39
N LEU A 337 -2.32 -34.92 1.54
CA LEU A 337 -3.27 -35.24 2.58
C LEU A 337 -4.72 -35.02 2.12
N ASN A 338 -5.01 -33.91 1.47
CA ASN A 338 -6.31 -33.60 0.90
C ASN A 338 -6.74 -34.64 -0.16
N ASN A 339 -5.80 -35.08 -0.99
CA ASN A 339 -6.06 -36.14 -1.98
C ASN A 339 -6.40 -37.49 -1.32
N ARG A 340 -5.87 -37.78 -0.13
CA ARG A 340 -6.12 -39.05 0.60
C ARG A 340 -7.39 -39.02 1.44
N ILE A 341 -7.66 -37.88 2.12
CA ILE A 341 -8.79 -37.76 3.08
C ILE A 341 -10.05 -37.25 2.38
N SER A 342 -9.92 -36.49 1.30
CA SER A 342 -11.03 -35.85 0.57
C SER A 342 -11.93 -34.99 1.46
N ALA A 343 -11.33 -34.25 2.39
CA ALA A 343 -12.05 -33.27 3.21
C ALA A 343 -12.61 -32.12 2.35
N GLN A 344 -13.76 -31.57 2.71
CA GLN A 344 -14.39 -30.49 1.96
C GLN A 344 -13.73 -29.14 2.21
N ASP A 345 -13.18 -28.96 3.42
CA ASP A 345 -12.51 -27.74 3.85
C ASP A 345 -11.48 -28.02 4.95
N TRP A 346 -10.77 -26.97 5.35
CA TRP A 346 -9.75 -27.02 6.40
C TRP A 346 -10.30 -27.46 7.76
N VAL A 347 -11.51 -27.01 8.11
CA VAL A 347 -12.14 -27.31 9.40
C VAL A 347 -12.47 -28.80 9.50
N GLU A 348 -12.99 -29.39 8.41
CA GLU A 348 -13.24 -30.82 8.33
C GLU A 348 -11.93 -31.61 8.38
N LEU A 349 -10.90 -31.17 7.64
CA LEU A 349 -9.58 -31.81 7.68
C LEU A 349 -8.99 -31.83 9.09
N CYS A 350 -9.01 -30.71 9.80
CA CYS A 350 -8.56 -30.64 11.20
C CYS A 350 -9.36 -31.58 12.11
N SER A 351 -10.67 -31.63 11.94
CA SER A 351 -11.54 -32.54 12.72
C SER A 351 -11.18 -34.00 12.51
N VAL A 352 -10.81 -34.41 11.29
CA VAL A 352 -10.32 -35.76 11.00
C VAL A 352 -8.95 -35.99 11.63
N LEU A 353 -8.02 -35.04 11.53
CA LEU A 353 -6.67 -35.15 12.09
C LEU A 353 -6.64 -35.17 13.62
N ASP A 354 -7.61 -34.58 14.29
CA ASP A 354 -7.77 -34.64 15.74
C ASP A 354 -8.15 -36.04 16.24
N ASN A 355 -8.74 -36.88 15.37
CA ASN A 355 -9.11 -38.20 15.73
C ASN A 355 -7.87 -39.14 15.78
N ALA A 356 -7.73 -39.85 16.88
CA ALA A 356 -6.63 -40.82 17.05
C ALA A 356 -6.77 -42.04 16.14
N GLU A 357 -8.00 -42.45 15.78
CA GLU A 357 -8.26 -43.57 14.90
C GLU A 357 -8.08 -43.19 13.43
N PRO A 358 -7.35 -43.96 12.62
CA PRO A 358 -7.14 -43.67 11.21
C PRO A 358 -8.46 -43.78 10.42
N PRO A 359 -8.63 -42.95 9.37
CA PRO A 359 -9.65 -43.17 8.35
C PRO A 359 -9.52 -44.56 7.71
N GLN A 360 -10.62 -45.04 7.08
CA GLN A 360 -10.58 -46.29 6.31
C GLN A 360 -9.45 -46.20 5.26
N ASP A 361 -8.72 -47.31 5.10
CA ASP A 361 -7.64 -47.47 4.14
C ASP A 361 -6.29 -46.75 4.49
N ILE A 362 -6.14 -46.19 5.69
CA ILE A 362 -4.85 -45.64 6.17
C ILE A 362 -4.28 -46.55 7.27
N ASP A 363 -3.00 -46.98 7.09
CA ASP A 363 -2.29 -47.74 8.11
C ASP A 363 -2.14 -46.96 9.41
N PRO A 364 -2.36 -47.54 10.61
CA PRO A 364 -2.27 -46.82 11.89
C PRO A 364 -0.89 -46.20 12.16
N THR A 365 0.19 -46.80 11.69
CA THR A 365 1.54 -46.22 11.86
C THR A 365 1.71 -44.99 10.98
N LEU A 366 1.30 -45.07 9.72
CA LEU A 366 1.29 -43.95 8.80
C LEU A 366 0.39 -42.80 9.31
N TRP A 367 -0.76 -43.17 9.90
CA TRP A 367 -1.67 -42.15 10.48
C TRP A 367 -1.00 -41.40 11.62
N GLN A 368 -0.25 -42.06 12.47
CA GLN A 368 0.48 -41.41 13.54
C GLN A 368 1.59 -40.48 13.01
N GLU A 369 2.28 -40.88 11.94
CA GLU A 369 3.27 -40.04 11.25
C GLU A 369 2.62 -38.81 10.64
N ILE A 370 1.48 -38.95 9.96
CA ILE A 370 0.70 -37.84 9.38
C ILE A 370 0.31 -36.84 10.46
N ARG A 371 -0.28 -37.31 11.57
CA ARG A 371 -0.66 -36.44 12.68
C ARG A 371 0.53 -35.71 13.31
N SER A 372 1.66 -36.41 13.43
CA SER A 372 2.90 -35.81 13.95
C SER A 372 3.44 -34.74 13.01
N ALA A 373 3.40 -34.94 11.69
CA ALA A 373 3.80 -33.96 10.69
C ALA A 373 2.87 -32.75 10.70
N HIS A 374 1.55 -32.97 10.76
CA HIS A 374 0.57 -31.91 10.90
C HIS A 374 0.85 -31.03 12.12
N LEU A 375 1.02 -31.63 13.30
CA LEU A 375 1.38 -30.89 14.51
C LEU A 375 2.67 -30.08 14.35
N GLY A 376 3.68 -30.64 13.66
CA GLY A 376 4.93 -29.98 13.37
C GLY A 376 4.74 -28.76 12.44
N PHE A 377 3.95 -28.89 11.37
CA PHE A 377 3.66 -27.79 10.45
C PHE A 377 2.81 -26.70 11.10
N GLN A 378 1.84 -27.06 11.95
CA GLN A 378 1.01 -26.07 12.63
C GLN A 378 1.69 -25.44 13.85
N ALA A 379 2.72 -26.08 14.45
CA ALA A 379 3.40 -25.55 15.62
C ALA A 379 3.92 -24.12 15.39
N GLY A 380 3.49 -23.18 16.22
CA GLY A 380 3.86 -21.77 16.16
C GLY A 380 3.10 -20.92 15.13
N ALA A 381 2.34 -21.54 14.21
CA ALA A 381 1.61 -20.82 13.15
C ALA A 381 0.56 -19.83 13.71
N ASP A 382 0.03 -20.09 14.90
CA ASP A 382 -0.91 -19.19 15.57
C ASP A 382 -0.36 -17.78 15.84
N ILE A 383 0.95 -17.57 15.69
CA ILE A 383 1.53 -16.22 15.77
C ILE A 383 0.93 -15.27 14.71
N ILE A 384 0.51 -15.80 13.56
CA ILE A 384 -0.14 -15.03 12.48
C ILE A 384 -1.42 -14.35 13.00
N ALA A 385 -2.07 -14.91 14.03
CA ALA A 385 -3.26 -14.34 14.66
C ALA A 385 -3.05 -12.93 15.24
N ILE A 386 -1.82 -12.50 15.40
CA ILE A 386 -1.48 -11.12 15.77
C ILE A 386 -2.08 -10.10 14.78
N LEU A 387 -2.04 -10.40 13.48
CA LEU A 387 -2.51 -9.50 12.42
C LEU A 387 -4.03 -9.23 12.52
N PRO A 388 -4.91 -10.24 12.47
CA PRO A 388 -6.33 -10.01 12.69
C PRO A 388 -6.68 -9.43 14.05
N SER A 389 -5.90 -9.73 15.10
CA SER A 389 -6.11 -9.13 16.43
C SER A 389 -5.89 -7.61 16.43
N ILE A 390 -4.97 -7.10 15.60
CA ILE A 390 -4.77 -5.66 15.42
C ILE A 390 -6.00 -5.05 14.73
N ALA A 391 -6.49 -5.68 13.67
CA ALA A 391 -7.65 -5.21 12.91
C ALA A 391 -8.91 -5.11 13.81
N GLU A 392 -9.16 -6.14 14.62
CA GLU A 392 -10.25 -6.14 15.60
C GLU A 392 -10.08 -5.04 16.65
N ALA A 393 -8.88 -4.90 17.21
CA ALA A 393 -8.59 -3.92 18.25
C ALA A 393 -8.70 -2.46 17.76
N THR A 394 -8.48 -2.21 16.48
CA THR A 394 -8.57 -0.88 15.87
C THR A 394 -9.92 -0.63 15.20
N GLY A 395 -10.77 -1.64 15.05
CA GLY A 395 -12.01 -1.55 14.27
C GLY A 395 -11.74 -1.28 12.78
N PHE A 396 -10.63 -1.81 12.22
CA PHE A 396 -10.29 -1.65 10.80
C PHE A 396 -11.38 -2.20 9.89
N TYR A 397 -12.02 -3.30 10.30
CA TYR A 397 -13.09 -3.95 9.54
C TYR A 397 -14.44 -3.25 9.59
N ASP A 398 -14.60 -2.18 10.38
CA ASP A 398 -15.81 -1.36 10.40
C ASP A 398 -15.91 -0.46 9.17
N LEU A 399 -14.76 -0.21 8.48
CA LEU A 399 -14.73 0.49 7.19
C LEU A 399 -15.15 -0.49 6.10
N THR A 400 -16.39 -0.41 5.66
CA THR A 400 -17.04 -1.40 4.76
C THR A 400 -17.78 -0.74 3.62
N VAL A 401 -18.34 -1.58 2.73
CA VAL A 401 -19.20 -1.14 1.63
C VAL A 401 -20.65 -1.53 1.91
N ASN A 402 -21.54 -0.56 1.80
CA ASN A 402 -22.99 -0.76 1.95
C ASN A 402 -23.57 -1.47 0.71
N PRO A 403 -24.78 -2.06 0.82
CA PRO A 403 -25.46 -2.69 -0.31
C PRO A 403 -25.75 -1.76 -1.50
N ASP A 404 -25.80 -0.44 -1.28
CA ASP A 404 -25.95 0.58 -2.32
C ASP A 404 -24.61 1.03 -2.93
N LEU A 405 -23.53 0.33 -2.60
CA LEU A 405 -22.15 0.55 -3.02
C LEU A 405 -21.48 1.79 -2.41
N THR A 406 -22.15 2.52 -1.53
CA THR A 406 -21.51 3.61 -0.77
C THR A 406 -20.57 3.04 0.29
N ILE A 407 -19.50 3.77 0.60
CA ILE A 407 -18.59 3.35 1.66
C ILE A 407 -19.18 3.78 3.01
N HIS A 408 -19.32 2.82 3.92
CA HIS A 408 -19.60 3.07 5.32
C HIS A 408 -18.35 3.54 6.03
N ILE A 409 -18.33 4.79 6.46
CA ILE A 409 -17.24 5.39 7.24
C ILE A 409 -17.71 5.47 8.69
N PRO A 410 -17.10 4.74 9.63
CA PRO A 410 -17.38 4.87 11.06
C PRO A 410 -17.23 6.31 11.54
N GLU A 411 -18.15 6.78 12.38
CA GLU A 411 -18.18 8.16 12.87
C GLU A 411 -16.85 8.58 13.52
N ARG A 412 -16.21 7.68 14.28
CA ARG A 412 -14.90 7.93 14.91
C ARG A 412 -13.80 8.34 13.90
N LEU A 413 -13.82 7.78 12.69
CA LEU A 413 -12.85 8.11 11.64
C LEU A 413 -13.09 9.49 11.00
N THR A 414 -14.19 10.17 11.35
CA THR A 414 -14.48 11.54 10.92
C THR A 414 -14.08 12.59 11.97
N ASP A 415 -13.59 12.16 13.13
CA ASP A 415 -13.08 13.05 14.17
C ASP A 415 -11.76 13.69 13.73
N VAL A 416 -11.73 15.01 13.68
CA VAL A 416 -10.58 15.79 13.17
C VAL A 416 -9.35 15.60 14.06
N ALA A 417 -9.51 15.52 15.38
CA ALA A 417 -8.39 15.35 16.29
C ALA A 417 -7.74 13.95 16.11
N LEU A 418 -8.57 12.91 15.90
CA LEU A 418 -8.07 11.57 15.57
C LEU A 418 -7.34 11.58 14.22
N GLN A 419 -7.90 12.22 13.19
CA GLN A 419 -7.29 12.30 11.86
C GLN A 419 -5.91 12.98 11.92
N GLU A 420 -5.79 14.09 12.64
CA GLU A 420 -4.52 14.80 12.84
C GLU A 420 -3.51 13.95 13.63
N ALA A 421 -3.96 13.26 14.68
CA ALA A 421 -3.10 12.37 15.47
C ALA A 421 -2.55 11.22 14.61
N MET A 422 -3.40 10.57 13.81
CA MET A 422 -3.00 9.44 12.97
C MET A 422 -2.12 9.88 11.80
N ALA A 423 -2.35 11.06 11.24
CA ALA A 423 -1.44 11.64 10.23
C ALA A 423 -0.03 11.83 10.81
N LYS A 424 0.10 12.27 12.06
CA LYS A 424 1.41 12.37 12.75
C LYS A 424 2.07 11.01 12.98
N ILE A 425 1.30 9.97 13.25
CA ILE A 425 1.81 8.59 13.40
C ILE A 425 2.35 8.05 12.07
N LEU A 426 1.68 8.36 10.96
CA LEU A 426 2.14 7.96 9.62
C LEU A 426 3.39 8.71 9.18
N VAL A 427 3.57 9.94 9.66
CA VAL A 427 4.75 10.76 9.40
C VAL A 427 5.39 11.11 10.74
N PRO A 428 6.31 10.28 11.25
CA PRO A 428 7.02 10.62 12.47
C PRO A 428 7.74 11.96 12.31
N PRO A 429 7.81 12.76 13.38
CA PRO A 429 8.49 14.04 13.35
C PRO A 429 9.97 13.89 12.96
N PRO A 430 10.58 14.92 12.35
CA PRO A 430 11.98 14.90 11.95
C PRO A 430 12.90 14.62 13.13
N VAL A 431 13.96 13.86 12.89
CA VAL A 431 15.04 13.73 13.87
C VAL A 431 15.81 15.05 13.86
N ALA A 432 15.65 15.87 14.89
CA ALA A 432 16.35 17.14 15.01
C ALA A 432 17.81 16.92 15.45
N ASN A 433 18.72 17.77 14.94
CA ASN A 433 20.00 18.02 15.63
C ASN A 433 19.68 18.68 16.98
N SER A 434 20.51 18.43 17.98
CA SER A 434 20.23 18.79 19.39
C SER A 434 19.96 20.27 19.67
N ASP A 435 20.24 21.16 18.74
CA ASP A 435 20.14 22.62 18.88
C ASP A 435 19.47 23.33 17.70
N GLU A 436 18.96 22.59 16.71
CA GLU A 436 18.31 23.17 15.54
C GLU A 436 17.08 22.37 15.11
N ILE A 437 16.03 23.04 14.63
CA ILE A 437 14.90 22.44 13.91
C ILE A 437 15.14 22.65 12.41
N LEU A 438 15.21 21.53 11.69
CA LEU A 438 15.49 21.48 10.25
C LEU A 438 14.22 21.25 9.45
N THR A 439 14.21 21.66 8.17
CA THR A 439 13.15 21.26 7.24
C THR A 439 13.33 19.81 6.80
N GLU A 440 12.24 19.04 6.76
CA GLU A 440 12.24 17.68 6.18
C GLU A 440 12.23 17.69 4.66
N SER A 441 11.64 18.71 4.06
CA SER A 441 11.49 18.85 2.62
C SER A 441 11.87 20.25 2.16
N GLY A 442 12.32 20.41 0.92
CA GLY A 442 12.41 21.69 0.27
C GLY A 442 11.01 22.22 -0.10
N GLY A 443 10.83 23.53 -0.12
CA GLY A 443 9.54 24.15 -0.45
C GLY A 443 9.51 25.64 -0.09
N MET A 444 8.31 26.22 0.00
CA MET A 444 8.13 27.58 0.50
C MET A 444 7.75 27.56 1.97
N PHE A 445 8.49 28.29 2.77
CA PHE A 445 8.28 28.43 4.22
C PHE A 445 7.16 29.43 4.53
N TYR A 446 6.30 29.09 5.52
CA TYR A 446 5.35 30.00 6.13
C TYR A 446 5.35 29.84 7.64
N SER A 447 5.41 30.95 8.35
CA SER A 447 5.42 31.01 9.82
C SER A 447 4.02 30.85 10.43
N ARG A 448 2.97 30.88 9.62
CA ARG A 448 1.54 30.92 10.02
C ARG A 448 0.65 30.24 8.99
N GLU A 449 -0.60 29.96 9.36
CA GLU A 449 -1.56 29.30 8.48
C GLU A 449 -2.10 30.21 7.37
N THR A 450 -2.42 31.46 7.71
CA THR A 450 -2.81 32.50 6.76
C THR A 450 -2.23 33.83 7.21
N PRO A 451 -2.16 34.85 6.33
CA PRO A 451 -1.66 36.19 6.70
C PRO A 451 -2.38 36.85 7.88
N GLU A 452 -3.61 36.42 8.18
CA GLU A 452 -4.45 36.96 9.25
C GLU A 452 -4.21 36.28 10.61
N HIS A 453 -3.52 35.14 10.62
CA HIS A 453 -3.21 34.39 11.85
C HIS A 453 -1.87 34.86 12.45
N ASP A 454 -1.74 34.66 13.76
CA ASP A 454 -0.46 34.83 14.44
C ASP A 454 0.53 33.75 13.98
N VAL A 455 1.83 34.05 14.09
CA VAL A 455 2.89 33.07 13.85
C VAL A 455 2.83 31.97 14.90
N TYR A 456 3.18 30.74 14.52
CA TYR A 456 3.14 29.59 15.42
C TYR A 456 4.07 29.77 16.62
N VAL A 457 5.29 30.22 16.38
CA VAL A 457 6.31 30.44 17.42
C VAL A 457 7.15 31.68 17.13
N LYS A 458 7.70 32.30 18.17
CA LYS A 458 8.60 33.46 18.14
C LYS A 458 9.86 33.17 18.95
N GLU A 459 10.88 34.00 18.78
CA GLU A 459 12.06 33.94 19.64
C GLU A 459 11.68 34.13 21.12
N GLY A 460 12.14 33.22 21.96
CA GLY A 460 11.83 33.15 23.39
C GLY A 460 10.58 32.34 23.74
N ASP A 461 9.79 31.89 22.78
CA ASP A 461 8.64 31.06 23.04
C ASP A 461 9.07 29.64 23.42
N HIS A 462 8.39 29.08 24.43
CA HIS A 462 8.47 27.66 24.76
C HIS A 462 7.45 26.89 23.94
N PHE A 463 7.85 25.75 23.38
CA PHE A 463 7.00 24.81 22.65
C PHE A 463 7.04 23.42 23.26
N ASN A 464 5.95 22.67 23.14
CA ASN A 464 5.88 21.28 23.58
C ASN A 464 6.01 20.34 22.36
N ALA A 465 6.44 19.10 22.63
CA ALA A 465 6.42 18.06 21.61
C ALA A 465 5.03 17.94 20.99
N GLY A 466 4.97 17.98 19.64
CA GLY A 466 3.72 17.95 18.87
C GLY A 466 3.07 19.31 18.60
N ASP A 467 3.60 20.41 19.10
CA ASP A 467 3.13 21.76 18.73
C ASP A 467 3.51 22.09 17.28
N PRO A 468 2.67 22.78 16.50
CA PRO A 468 3.01 23.23 15.16
C PRO A 468 4.06 24.35 15.25
N LEU A 469 5.11 24.28 14.43
CA LEU A 469 6.19 25.25 14.43
C LEU A 469 6.19 26.16 13.19
N PHE A 470 5.93 25.57 12.03
CA PHE A 470 5.88 26.28 10.74
C PHE A 470 5.17 25.42 9.69
N ILE A 471 5.00 25.98 8.50
CA ILE A 471 4.46 25.27 7.34
C ILE A 471 5.50 25.27 6.22
N VAL A 472 5.62 24.16 5.50
CA VAL A 472 6.32 24.11 4.22
C VAL A 472 5.30 23.82 3.13
N GLU A 473 5.15 24.74 2.18
CA GLU A 473 4.35 24.53 0.99
C GLU A 473 5.20 23.79 -0.04
N VAL A 474 4.73 22.60 -0.41
CA VAL A 474 5.28 21.80 -1.47
C VAL A 474 4.16 21.53 -2.48
N MET A 475 4.33 21.93 -3.73
CA MET A 475 3.37 21.66 -4.81
C MET A 475 1.92 22.11 -4.48
N LYS A 476 1.77 23.30 -3.91
CA LYS A 476 0.47 23.88 -3.46
C LYS A 476 -0.19 23.13 -2.29
N MET A 477 0.53 22.23 -1.64
CA MET A 477 0.09 21.59 -0.40
C MET A 477 0.86 22.16 0.78
N PHE A 478 0.11 22.55 1.82
CA PHE A 478 0.64 23.20 3.01
C PHE A 478 0.84 22.16 4.12
N ASN A 479 2.09 21.74 4.34
CA ASN A 479 2.47 20.74 5.32
C ASN A 479 2.89 21.40 6.62
N LYS A 480 2.13 21.19 7.70
CA LYS A 480 2.50 21.66 9.04
C LYS A 480 3.65 20.79 9.59
N VAL A 481 4.70 21.45 10.02
CA VAL A 481 5.84 20.81 10.70
C VAL A 481 5.64 20.97 12.20
N TYR A 482 5.70 19.85 12.91
CA TYR A 482 5.43 19.78 14.35
C TYR A 482 6.73 19.57 15.13
N ALA A 483 6.76 20.05 16.37
CA ALA A 483 7.91 19.90 17.26
C ALA A 483 8.16 18.43 17.62
N PRO A 484 9.37 17.91 17.41
CA PRO A 484 9.70 16.52 17.75
C PRO A 484 9.91 16.30 19.27
N PHE A 485 10.20 17.35 20.01
CA PHE A 485 10.42 17.36 21.46
C PHE A 485 10.04 18.74 22.02
N SER A 486 10.07 18.91 23.34
CA SER A 486 9.83 20.18 24.01
C SER A 486 11.09 21.00 24.15
N GLY A 487 10.98 22.33 24.04
CA GLY A 487 12.12 23.24 24.16
C GLY A 487 11.75 24.71 23.99
N THR A 488 12.75 25.57 23.88
CA THR A 488 12.59 27.01 23.70
C THR A 488 13.23 27.47 22.40
N ILE A 489 12.56 28.35 21.66
CA ILE A 489 13.10 28.98 20.45
C ILE A 489 14.14 30.02 20.84
N ASP A 490 15.41 29.75 20.59
CA ASP A 490 16.49 30.70 20.87
C ASP A 490 16.62 31.74 19.76
N LYS A 491 16.42 31.30 18.49
CA LYS A 491 16.54 32.17 17.33
C LYS A 491 15.71 31.67 16.15
N VAL A 492 15.03 32.58 15.48
CA VAL A 492 14.39 32.35 14.18
C VAL A 492 15.43 32.62 13.07
N LEU A 493 15.74 31.61 12.25
CA LEU A 493 16.71 31.70 11.17
C LEU A 493 16.05 32.04 9.83
N VAL A 494 14.79 31.66 9.65
CA VAL A 494 13.95 32.00 8.50
C VAL A 494 12.66 32.62 9.03
N ASP A 495 12.45 33.93 8.77
CA ASP A 495 11.36 34.74 9.34
C ASP A 495 10.37 35.27 8.29
N THR A 496 10.68 35.12 7.02
CA THR A 496 9.88 35.69 5.92
C THR A 496 9.05 34.63 5.23
N ASP A 497 7.71 34.77 5.29
CA ASP A 497 6.75 33.91 4.60
C ASP A 497 6.99 33.93 3.07
N GLY A 498 6.90 32.79 2.42
CA GLY A 498 7.19 32.61 0.99
C GLY A 498 8.69 32.44 0.67
N THR A 499 9.55 32.34 1.66
CA THR A 499 10.98 32.04 1.44
C THR A 499 11.16 30.60 0.96
N ILE A 500 11.94 30.39 -0.10
CA ILE A 500 12.31 29.06 -0.56
C ILE A 500 13.34 28.49 0.39
N VAL A 501 13.05 27.33 0.96
CA VAL A 501 13.93 26.58 1.84
C VAL A 501 14.32 25.24 1.22
N SER A 502 15.54 24.78 1.52
CA SER A 502 16.03 23.48 1.06
C SER A 502 15.83 22.44 2.14
N LYS A 503 15.71 21.16 1.76
CA LYS A 503 15.70 20.04 2.71
C LYS A 503 16.94 20.07 3.61
N GLY A 504 16.73 19.87 4.91
CA GLY A 504 17.79 19.93 5.92
C GLY A 504 18.25 21.34 6.27
N GLN A 505 17.56 22.39 5.78
CA GLN A 505 17.88 23.77 6.13
C GLN A 505 17.38 24.07 7.55
N PRO A 506 18.24 24.62 8.44
CA PRO A 506 17.80 25.04 9.77
C PRO A 506 16.83 26.22 9.70
N ILE A 507 15.72 26.10 10.39
CA ILE A 507 14.67 27.12 10.52
C ILE A 507 14.74 27.82 11.88
N PHE A 508 14.97 27.05 12.93
CA PHE A 508 15.12 27.58 14.28
C PHE A 508 16.40 27.06 14.94
N LYS A 509 17.04 27.90 15.75
CA LYS A 509 17.93 27.46 16.83
C LYS A 509 17.09 27.33 18.09
N ILE A 510 17.36 26.27 18.85
CA ILE A 510 16.55 25.92 20.00
C ILE A 510 17.40 25.41 21.18
N SER A 511 16.84 25.56 22.38
CA SER A 511 17.35 24.88 23.59
C SER A 511 16.32 23.83 24.00
N PRO A 512 16.62 22.51 23.84
CA PRO A 512 15.71 21.45 24.23
C PRO A 512 15.60 21.36 25.77
N ASP A 513 14.42 21.01 26.32
CA ASP A 513 14.21 20.87 27.77
C ASP A 513 14.97 19.68 28.35
N GLU A 514 15.12 18.61 27.57
CA GLU A 514 15.92 17.44 27.91
C GLU A 514 17.03 17.24 26.88
N ILE A 515 18.23 16.85 27.35
CA ILE A 515 19.32 16.51 26.45
C ILE A 515 18.93 15.21 25.75
N VAL A 516 18.58 15.28 24.46
CA VAL A 516 18.34 14.10 23.64
C VAL A 516 19.68 13.40 23.40
N VAL A 517 19.95 12.38 24.19
CA VAL A 517 21.07 11.47 23.95
C VAL A 517 20.70 10.61 22.74
N GLN A 518 21.42 10.80 21.63
CA GLN A 518 21.32 9.95 20.44
C GLN A 518 21.70 8.51 20.72
#